data_a5c128110a19eea4f668e53380f6491b
#
_entry.id   a5c128110a19eea4f668e53380f6491b
#
_cell.length_a   1.000
_cell.length_b   1.000
_cell.length_c   1.000
_cell.angle_alpha   90.00
_cell.angle_beta   90.00
_cell.angle_gamma   90.00
#
_symmetry.space_group_name_H-M   'P 1'
#
loop_
_entity.id
_entity.type
_entity.pdbx_description
1 polymer ?
#
loop_
_entity_poly.entity_id
_entity_poly.type
_entity_poly.pdbx_seq_one_letter_code
_entity_poly.pdbx_strand_id
1 'polypeptide(L)'
;MSINPREIPTGAVRYNTDSNKMEVYIGSTWMEVAVSSPNLDGGARGIVAGGGNGVANIDFITISTTGSATDFGDLTQAATLSASGGSHVRALTMIATTSHNNAIEFVTISSTGNAQDFGDIGGTNRRNVSCTGSRTRMLICGG
;
A
#
# COMPACT_ATOMS: atom_id res chain seq x y z
N MET A 1 -28.67 -19.07 49.16
CA MET A 1 -28.62 -19.84 47.91
C MET A 1 -27.45 -19.31 47.11
N SER A 2 -26.32 -19.98 47.11
CA SER A 2 -25.15 -19.59 46.34
C SER A 2 -25.45 -19.85 44.88
N ILE A 3 -25.56 -18.80 44.07
CA ILE A 3 -25.67 -18.92 42.60
C ILE A 3 -24.29 -19.34 42.15
N ASN A 4 -24.12 -20.61 41.75
CA ASN A 4 -22.91 -21.03 41.05
C ASN A 4 -22.70 -20.09 39.85
N PRO A 5 -21.54 -19.44 39.72
CA PRO A 5 -21.26 -18.72 38.51
C PRO A 5 -21.40 -19.73 37.35
N ARG A 6 -22.25 -19.40 36.39
CA ARG A 6 -22.40 -20.21 35.18
C ARG A 6 -21.03 -20.44 34.60
N GLU A 7 -20.64 -21.67 34.47
CA GLU A 7 -19.41 -22.00 33.74
C GLU A 7 -19.50 -21.41 32.34
N ILE A 8 -18.49 -20.65 31.98
CA ILE A 8 -18.41 -20.07 30.65
C ILE A 8 -18.16 -21.21 29.66
N PRO A 9 -19.04 -21.43 28.68
CA PRO A 9 -18.84 -22.55 27.77
C PRO A 9 -17.63 -22.27 26.88
N THR A 10 -16.85 -23.30 26.60
CA THR A 10 -15.76 -23.23 25.62
C THR A 10 -16.32 -22.75 24.26
N GLY A 11 -15.67 -21.78 23.64
CA GLY A 11 -16.12 -21.16 22.43
C GLY A 11 -16.97 -19.90 22.64
N ALA A 12 -17.27 -19.54 23.91
CA ALA A 12 -17.91 -18.25 24.17
C ALA A 12 -17.03 -17.08 23.63
N VAL A 13 -17.67 -16.10 23.02
CA VAL A 13 -16.99 -14.92 22.48
C VAL A 13 -17.44 -13.69 23.25
N ARG A 14 -16.51 -12.81 23.55
CA ARG A 14 -16.79 -11.50 24.14
C ARG A 14 -15.95 -10.39 23.49
N TYR A 15 -16.40 -9.18 23.64
CA TYR A 15 -15.57 -7.99 23.38
C TYR A 15 -15.03 -7.49 24.73
N ASN A 16 -13.72 -7.44 24.87
CA ASN A 16 -13.06 -6.91 26.05
C ASN A 16 -12.87 -5.39 25.85
N THR A 17 -13.60 -4.60 26.63
CA THR A 17 -13.56 -3.12 26.54
C THR A 17 -12.28 -2.53 27.10
N ASP A 18 -11.59 -3.21 27.99
CA ASP A 18 -10.35 -2.72 28.60
C ASP A 18 -9.16 -2.86 27.64
N SER A 19 -9.09 -4.02 26.95
CA SER A 19 -8.06 -4.28 25.94
C SER A 19 -8.47 -3.85 24.51
N ASN A 20 -9.76 -3.52 24.33
CA ASN A 20 -10.36 -3.18 23.06
C ASN A 20 -10.25 -4.31 22.00
N LYS A 21 -10.43 -5.55 22.42
CA LYS A 21 -10.21 -6.75 21.61
C LYS A 21 -11.37 -7.73 21.70
N MET A 22 -11.55 -8.51 20.63
CA MET A 22 -12.41 -9.69 20.68
C MET A 22 -11.64 -10.86 21.31
N GLU A 23 -12.31 -11.59 22.17
CA GLU A 23 -11.74 -12.76 22.86
C GLU A 23 -12.68 -13.96 22.74
N VAL A 24 -12.10 -15.14 22.67
CA VAL A 24 -12.79 -16.43 22.71
C VAL A 24 -12.32 -17.22 23.93
N TYR A 25 -13.25 -17.85 24.62
CA TYR A 25 -12.95 -18.70 25.78
C TYR A 25 -12.55 -20.10 25.33
N ILE A 26 -11.30 -20.47 25.57
CA ILE A 26 -10.74 -21.78 25.19
C ILE A 26 -10.09 -22.42 26.43
N GLY A 27 -10.53 -23.62 26.75
CA GLY A 27 -10.07 -24.33 27.93
C GLY A 27 -10.54 -23.67 29.22
N SER A 28 -9.72 -22.84 29.83
CA SER A 28 -10.03 -22.10 31.06
C SER A 28 -9.62 -20.64 30.98
N THR A 29 -9.31 -20.14 29.77
CA THR A 29 -8.71 -18.82 29.56
C THR A 29 -9.37 -18.10 28.40
N TRP A 30 -9.51 -16.77 28.52
CA TRP A 30 -9.88 -15.92 27.42
C TRP A 30 -8.65 -15.67 26.54
N MET A 31 -8.76 -16.01 25.26
CA MET A 31 -7.71 -15.83 24.27
C MET A 31 -8.14 -14.75 23.26
N GLU A 32 -7.23 -13.88 22.91
CA GLU A 32 -7.45 -12.85 21.89
C GLU A 32 -7.69 -13.50 20.53
N VAL A 33 -8.76 -13.06 19.86
CA VAL A 33 -8.97 -13.38 18.44
C VAL A 33 -8.18 -12.36 17.63
N ALA A 34 -7.03 -12.78 17.12
CA ALA A 34 -6.29 -11.95 16.16
C ALA A 34 -7.06 -11.91 14.84
N VAL A 35 -7.81 -10.84 14.63
CA VAL A 35 -8.43 -10.55 13.34
C VAL A 35 -7.41 -9.81 12.51
N SER A 36 -6.69 -10.49 11.65
CA SER A 36 -6.08 -9.82 10.49
C SER A 36 -7.18 -9.72 9.44
N SER A 37 -7.67 -8.51 9.18
CA SER A 37 -8.36 -8.28 7.91
C SER A 37 -7.43 -8.74 6.80
N PRO A 38 -7.89 -9.51 5.80
CA PRO A 38 -7.07 -9.72 4.62
C PRO A 38 -6.66 -8.33 4.16
N ASN A 39 -5.37 -8.09 4.10
CA ASN A 39 -4.85 -6.86 3.56
C ASN A 39 -5.42 -6.74 2.15
N LEU A 40 -6.33 -5.80 1.96
CA LEU A 40 -6.74 -5.36 0.63
C LEU A 40 -5.61 -4.54 -0.04
N ASP A 41 -4.41 -4.70 0.50
CA ASP A 41 -3.19 -4.23 -0.13
C ASP A 41 -2.95 -5.03 -1.40
N GLY A 42 -2.20 -4.49 -2.31
CA GLY A 42 -1.83 -5.11 -3.57
C GLY A 42 -1.15 -6.47 -3.43
N GLY A 43 -1.13 -7.03 -2.22
CA GLY A 43 -0.52 -8.32 -1.92
C GLY A 43 0.97 -8.32 -2.25
N ALA A 44 1.37 -9.28 -3.08
CA ALA A 44 2.76 -9.48 -3.48
C ALA A 44 3.11 -8.76 -4.81
N ARG A 45 2.50 -7.62 -5.12
CA ARG A 45 2.78 -6.87 -6.37
C ARG A 45 3.93 -5.89 -6.20
N GLY A 46 4.85 -5.91 -7.14
CA GLY A 46 5.84 -4.86 -7.37
C GLY A 46 5.41 -4.02 -8.58
N ILE A 47 5.37 -2.70 -8.44
CA ILE A 47 4.98 -1.77 -9.49
C ILE A 47 6.23 -1.11 -10.08
N VAL A 48 6.29 -1.01 -11.39
CA VAL A 48 7.31 -0.30 -12.15
C VAL A 48 6.61 0.71 -13.04
N ALA A 49 7.02 1.97 -13.00
CA ALA A 49 6.36 3.03 -13.74
C ALA A 49 7.35 3.94 -14.48
N GLY A 50 7.05 4.26 -15.73
CA GLY A 50 7.90 5.08 -16.57
C GLY A 50 9.15 4.34 -17.07
N GLY A 51 10.11 5.07 -17.63
CA GLY A 51 11.37 4.48 -18.12
C GLY A 51 12.20 5.42 -18.97
N GLY A 52 13.43 5.00 -19.29
CA GLY A 52 14.49 5.83 -19.84
C GLY A 52 14.22 6.51 -21.19
N ASN A 53 13.20 6.11 -21.93
CA ASN A 53 12.85 6.71 -23.22
C ASN A 53 11.58 7.59 -23.14
N GLY A 54 11.13 7.95 -21.95
CA GLY A 54 9.91 8.73 -21.77
C GLY A 54 8.66 7.96 -22.14
N VAL A 55 8.38 6.92 -21.39
CA VAL A 55 7.18 6.09 -21.54
C VAL A 55 6.21 6.36 -20.40
N ALA A 56 4.94 6.18 -20.68
CA ALA A 56 3.89 6.32 -19.66
C ALA A 56 3.50 4.97 -19.02
N ASN A 57 4.01 3.86 -19.51
CA ASN A 57 3.60 2.54 -19.08
C ASN A 57 3.84 2.31 -17.57
N ILE A 58 2.88 1.64 -16.97
CA ILE A 58 2.99 1.08 -15.63
C ILE A 58 2.86 -0.43 -15.77
N ASP A 59 3.85 -1.15 -15.29
CA ASP A 59 3.85 -2.59 -15.25
C ASP A 59 3.87 -3.10 -13.81
N PHE A 60 3.40 -4.32 -13.58
CA PHE A 60 3.55 -4.99 -12.30
C PHE A 60 4.09 -6.39 -12.43
N ILE A 61 4.77 -6.84 -11.40
CA ILE A 61 5.17 -8.23 -11.19
C ILE A 61 4.48 -8.77 -9.93
N THR A 62 4.21 -10.06 -9.91
CA THR A 62 3.82 -10.76 -8.70
C THR A 62 5.06 -11.31 -8.00
N ILE A 63 5.44 -10.69 -6.88
CA ILE A 63 6.73 -10.98 -6.20
C ILE A 63 6.81 -12.43 -5.72
N SER A 64 5.69 -13.04 -5.38
CA SER A 64 5.62 -14.43 -4.90
C SER A 64 5.72 -15.49 -6.00
N THR A 65 5.73 -15.11 -7.26
CA THR A 65 5.80 -16.03 -8.40
C THR A 65 6.84 -15.57 -9.40
N THR A 66 7.42 -16.51 -10.14
CA THR A 66 8.27 -16.18 -11.31
C THR A 66 7.40 -15.81 -12.49
N GLY A 67 7.87 -14.91 -13.34
CA GLY A 67 7.15 -14.50 -14.55
C GLY A 67 7.61 -13.15 -15.07
N SER A 68 7.14 -12.82 -16.27
CA SER A 68 7.32 -11.48 -16.84
C SER A 68 6.38 -10.47 -16.21
N ALA A 69 6.74 -9.19 -16.32
CA ALA A 69 5.84 -8.11 -15.93
C ALA A 69 4.56 -8.13 -16.79
N THR A 70 3.49 -7.70 -16.21
CA THR A 70 2.17 -7.58 -16.84
C THR A 70 1.76 -6.12 -16.82
N ASP A 71 1.09 -5.69 -17.86
CA ASP A 71 0.55 -4.34 -17.98
C ASP A 71 -0.40 -4.04 -16.80
N PHE A 72 -0.18 -2.90 -16.18
CA PHE A 72 -1.01 -2.38 -15.09
C PHE A 72 -1.92 -1.25 -15.57
N GLY A 73 -1.43 -0.40 -16.45
CA GLY A 73 -2.04 0.82 -16.98
C GLY A 73 -0.99 1.87 -17.32
N ASP A 74 -1.40 3.11 -17.39
CA ASP A 74 -0.54 4.22 -17.80
C ASP A 74 -0.48 5.35 -16.78
N LEU A 75 0.65 6.04 -16.73
CA LEU A 75 0.80 7.36 -16.14
C LEU A 75 0.02 8.38 -17.01
N THR A 76 -0.36 9.51 -16.45
CA THR A 76 -1.02 10.57 -17.22
C THR A 76 -0.09 11.23 -18.24
N GLN A 77 1.21 11.09 -18.07
CA GLN A 77 2.23 11.59 -18.97
C GLN A 77 3.50 10.74 -18.93
N ALA A 78 4.27 10.79 -20.02
CA ALA A 78 5.52 10.06 -20.13
C ALA A 78 6.55 10.52 -19.09
N ALA A 79 7.22 9.58 -18.44
CA ALA A 79 8.20 9.83 -17.40
C ALA A 79 9.56 9.18 -17.74
N THR A 80 10.64 9.94 -17.58
CA THR A 80 12.01 9.49 -17.87
C THR A 80 12.87 9.29 -16.63
N LEU A 81 12.74 10.13 -15.64
CA LEU A 81 13.61 10.21 -14.46
C LEU A 81 12.77 10.17 -13.19
N SER A 82 11.74 9.36 -13.20
CA SER A 82 10.78 9.22 -12.12
C SER A 82 11.35 8.44 -10.93
N ALA A 83 10.83 8.72 -9.76
CA ALA A 83 11.04 7.92 -8.57
C ALA A 83 9.69 7.52 -7.99
N SER A 84 9.61 6.29 -7.53
CA SER A 84 8.38 5.74 -6.99
C SER A 84 8.59 5.24 -5.58
N GLY A 85 7.53 5.33 -4.79
CA GLY A 85 7.45 4.81 -3.45
C GLY A 85 5.99 4.63 -3.07
N GLY A 86 5.73 4.08 -1.93
CA GLY A 86 4.32 3.92 -1.56
C GLY A 86 4.09 3.13 -0.29
N SER A 87 2.85 2.86 -0.07
CA SER A 87 2.35 1.99 0.99
C SER A 87 1.99 0.62 0.40
N HIS A 88 1.38 -0.23 1.21
CA HIS A 88 0.82 -1.50 0.75
C HIS A 88 -0.50 -1.36 -0.06
N VAL A 89 -1.08 -0.15 -0.09
CA VAL A 89 -2.34 0.12 -0.81
C VAL A 89 -2.10 0.95 -2.07
N ARG A 90 -1.22 1.96 -2.00
CA ARG A 90 -0.96 2.91 -3.09
C ARG A 90 0.51 2.95 -3.44
N ALA A 91 0.80 2.92 -4.72
CA ALA A 91 2.08 3.33 -5.26
C ALA A 91 1.96 4.78 -5.74
N LEU A 92 2.91 5.63 -5.35
CA LEU A 92 3.05 7.00 -5.80
C LEU A 92 4.27 7.10 -6.68
N THR A 93 4.16 7.83 -7.78
CA THR A 93 5.26 8.10 -8.70
C THR A 93 5.39 9.60 -8.88
N MET A 94 6.56 10.13 -8.59
CA MET A 94 6.89 11.48 -8.99
C MET A 94 7.27 11.47 -10.46
N ILE A 95 6.54 12.21 -11.26
CA ILE A 95 6.79 12.34 -12.69
C ILE A 95 7.94 13.33 -12.90
N ALA A 96 9.02 12.84 -13.46
CA ALA A 96 10.11 13.66 -13.91
C ALA A 96 10.31 13.46 -15.41
N THR A 97 10.39 14.55 -16.14
CA THR A 97 10.67 14.58 -17.58
C THR A 97 11.92 15.41 -17.84
N THR A 98 12.44 15.35 -19.04
CA THR A 98 13.54 16.23 -19.45
C THR A 98 13.17 17.72 -19.43
N SER A 99 11.87 18.02 -19.51
CA SER A 99 11.33 19.39 -19.46
C SER A 99 10.99 19.85 -18.05
N HIS A 100 11.34 19.07 -17.05
CA HIS A 100 11.04 19.28 -15.64
C HIS A 100 9.52 19.25 -15.34
N ASN A 101 9.13 18.36 -14.48
CA ASN A 101 7.77 18.25 -13.99
C ASN A 101 7.78 18.12 -12.46
N ASN A 102 6.70 18.50 -11.83
CA ASN A 102 6.49 18.45 -10.40
C ASN A 102 5.30 17.56 -10.00
N ALA A 103 4.64 16.95 -10.96
CA ALA A 103 3.45 16.13 -10.70
C ALA A 103 3.79 14.86 -9.92
N ILE A 104 2.92 14.53 -8.98
CA ILE A 104 2.91 13.27 -8.27
C ILE A 104 1.62 12.54 -8.68
N GLU A 105 1.77 11.32 -9.13
CA GLU A 105 0.64 10.48 -9.51
C GLU A 105 0.56 9.24 -8.62
N PHE A 106 -0.60 8.62 -8.54
CA PHE A 106 -0.77 7.41 -7.77
C PHE A 106 -1.61 6.36 -8.49
N VAL A 107 -1.37 5.12 -8.13
CA VAL A 107 -2.22 3.98 -8.47
C VAL A 107 -2.61 3.22 -7.21
N THR A 108 -3.77 2.55 -7.24
CA THR A 108 -4.17 1.61 -6.20
C THR A 108 -3.65 0.22 -6.58
N ILE A 109 -2.73 -0.33 -5.79
CA ILE A 109 -1.97 -1.55 -6.15
C ILE A 109 -2.87 -2.78 -6.35
N SER A 110 -3.98 -2.88 -5.64
CA SER A 110 -4.90 -4.03 -5.72
C SER A 110 -5.72 -4.09 -7.01
N SER A 111 -5.85 -2.97 -7.73
CA SER A 111 -6.64 -2.88 -8.97
C SER A 111 -5.80 -2.31 -10.11
N THR A 112 -5.80 -2.97 -11.25
CA THR A 112 -5.17 -2.43 -12.46
C THR A 112 -5.92 -1.21 -12.97
N GLY A 113 -5.24 -0.30 -13.62
CA GLY A 113 -5.80 0.92 -14.19
C GLY A 113 -4.80 2.06 -14.23
N ASN A 114 -5.18 3.13 -14.90
CA ASN A 114 -4.33 4.29 -15.09
C ASN A 114 -4.11 5.05 -13.80
N ALA A 115 -2.97 5.72 -13.72
CA ALA A 115 -2.63 6.61 -12.62
C ALA A 115 -3.57 7.81 -12.56
N GLN A 116 -3.71 8.33 -11.36
CA GLN A 116 -4.48 9.53 -11.06
C GLN A 116 -3.56 10.58 -10.45
N ASP A 117 -3.88 11.83 -10.69
CA ASP A 117 -3.17 12.95 -10.08
C ASP A 117 -3.31 12.90 -8.55
N PHE A 118 -2.17 13.00 -7.87
CA PHE A 118 -2.11 13.12 -6.41
C PHE A 118 -1.88 14.57 -5.98
N GLY A 119 -1.26 15.38 -6.82
CA GLY A 119 -0.84 16.74 -6.58
C GLY A 119 0.60 16.98 -7.00
N ASP A 120 1.15 18.10 -6.58
CA ASP A 120 2.46 18.57 -7.00
C ASP A 120 3.48 18.58 -5.86
N ILE A 121 4.74 18.37 -6.20
CA ILE A 121 5.84 18.66 -5.30
C ILE A 121 6.06 20.18 -5.21
N GLY A 122 6.22 20.69 -4.00
CA GLY A 122 6.47 22.11 -3.80
C GLY A 122 7.82 22.57 -4.38
N GLY A 123 7.85 23.77 -4.94
CA GLY A 123 9.05 24.41 -5.48
C GLY A 123 9.22 24.24 -6.98
N THR A 124 10.44 24.49 -7.46
CA THR A 124 10.81 24.33 -8.87
C THR A 124 10.89 22.84 -9.25
N ASN A 125 10.69 22.58 -10.52
CA ASN A 125 10.76 21.27 -11.13
C ASN A 125 12.03 20.50 -10.74
N ARG A 126 11.84 19.25 -10.32
CA ARG A 126 12.93 18.37 -9.89
C ARG A 126 13.10 17.19 -10.84
N ARG A 127 14.30 16.64 -10.85
CA ARG A 127 14.65 15.42 -11.58
C ARG A 127 15.76 14.68 -10.85
N ASN A 128 15.99 13.42 -11.19
CA ASN A 128 16.96 12.56 -10.50
C ASN A 128 16.72 12.48 -8.98
N VAL A 129 15.47 12.39 -8.60
CA VAL A 129 15.07 12.24 -7.20
C VAL A 129 15.10 10.79 -6.77
N SER A 130 15.23 10.59 -5.48
CA SER A 130 15.01 9.30 -4.82
C SER A 130 13.80 9.38 -3.94
N CYS A 131 13.11 8.26 -3.82
CA CYS A 131 11.96 8.15 -2.94
C CYS A 131 12.13 7.01 -1.94
N THR A 132 11.61 7.21 -0.76
CA THR A 132 11.41 6.16 0.23
C THR A 132 10.09 6.38 0.94
N GLY A 133 9.53 5.35 1.50
CA GLY A 133 8.21 5.47 2.09
C GLY A 133 7.96 4.57 3.29
N SER A 134 6.91 4.91 4.00
CA SER A 134 6.30 4.11 5.03
C SER A 134 4.83 3.84 4.66
N ARG A 135 4.09 3.20 5.55
CA ARG A 135 2.64 2.96 5.32
C ARG A 135 1.81 4.21 5.09
N THR A 136 2.27 5.36 5.56
CA THR A 136 1.48 6.60 5.59
C THR A 136 2.15 7.80 4.93
N ARG A 137 3.45 7.73 4.62
CA ARG A 137 4.21 8.85 4.06
C ARG A 137 5.23 8.38 3.04
N MET A 138 5.38 9.16 1.99
CA MET A 138 6.49 9.06 1.06
C MET A 138 7.38 10.29 1.22
N LEU A 139 8.69 10.06 1.27
CA LEU A 139 9.71 11.11 1.24
C LEU A 139 10.32 11.13 -0.15
N ILE A 140 10.44 12.32 -0.70
CA ILE A 140 11.09 12.58 -1.99
C ILE A 140 12.33 13.41 -1.68
N CYS A 141 13.50 12.90 -2.05
CA CYS A 141 14.78 13.49 -1.72
C CYS A 141 15.56 13.85 -2.99
N GLY A 142 16.25 14.99 -2.97
CA GLY A 142 17.10 15.45 -4.09
C GLY A 142 16.32 16.17 -5.19
N GLY A 143 16.95 16.31 -6.35
CA GLY A 143 16.41 16.98 -7.55
C GLY A 143 17.10 18.26 -7.92
#